data_208785f80ea917cb70ec5851226817c3
#
_entry.id   208785f80ea917cb70ec5851226817c3
#
_cell.length_a   1.000
_cell.length_b   1.000
_cell.length_c   1.000
_cell.angle_alpha   90.00
_cell.angle_beta   90.00
_cell.angle_gamma   90.00
#
_symmetry.space_group_name_H-M   'P 1'
#
loop_
_entity.id
_entity.type
_entity.pdbx_description
1 polymer ?
#
loop_
_entity_poly.entity_id
_entity_poly.type
_entity_poly.pdbx_seq_one_letter_code
_entity_poly.pdbx_strand_id
1 'polypeptide(L)'
;MKYPSHGYRWLNAKICLDTGLVLSTAYAHKCCKIAGIKSEAKHYKYKKPGDPGRVFPNLFMTELRIDKPLQCIVSDMTSFYVKGVYYELTLYMDLWNNEIVSHALSSKRGDRMTYISGLQDLIEL
;
A
#
# COMPACT_ATOMS: atom_id res chain seq x y z
N MET A 1 -24.76 -0.62 -0.44
CA MET A 1 -23.52 -0.01 -0.97
C MET A 1 -22.62 -1.11 -1.50
N LYS A 2 -22.09 -1.00 -2.74
CA LYS A 2 -21.29 -2.09 -3.36
C LYS A 2 -19.89 -2.27 -2.71
N TYR A 3 -19.38 -1.21 -2.08
CA TYR A 3 -18.05 -1.16 -1.47
C TYR A 3 -18.08 -0.46 -0.11
N PRO A 4 -18.54 -1.12 0.96
CA PRO A 4 -18.81 -0.48 2.25
C PRO A 4 -17.55 0.02 2.99
N SER A 5 -16.39 -0.59 2.73
CA SER A 5 -15.11 -0.20 3.35
C SER A 5 -14.45 1.03 2.74
N HIS A 6 -14.93 1.48 1.57
CA HIS A 6 -14.33 2.60 0.85
C HIS A 6 -14.80 3.95 1.40
N GLY A 7 -13.85 4.88 1.56
CA GLY A 7 -14.12 6.23 2.07
C GLY A 7 -14.36 7.25 0.95
N TYR A 8 -14.60 8.50 1.35
CA TYR A 8 -14.92 9.62 0.44
C TYR A 8 -13.84 9.90 -0.61
N ARG A 9 -12.56 9.61 -0.33
CA ARG A 9 -11.48 9.80 -1.31
C ARG A 9 -11.60 8.83 -2.49
N TRP A 10 -11.91 7.58 -2.20
CA TRP A 10 -12.17 6.58 -3.23
C TRP A 10 -13.43 6.92 -4.04
N LEU A 11 -14.52 7.33 -3.35
CA LEU A 11 -15.75 7.77 -4.01
C LEU A 11 -15.50 8.96 -4.93
N ASN A 12 -14.68 9.92 -4.51
CA ASN A 12 -14.30 11.06 -5.34
C ASN A 12 -13.57 10.64 -6.61
N ALA A 13 -12.59 9.75 -6.48
CA ALA A 13 -11.85 9.19 -7.62
C ALA A 13 -12.79 8.41 -8.56
N LYS A 14 -13.71 7.61 -8.01
CA LYS A 14 -14.68 6.84 -8.80
C LYS A 14 -15.65 7.75 -9.57
N ILE A 15 -16.17 8.81 -8.94
CA ILE A 15 -17.02 9.80 -9.59
C ILE A 15 -16.26 10.49 -10.73
N CYS A 16 -15.01 10.88 -10.49
CA CYS A 16 -14.19 11.48 -11.52
C CYS A 16 -14.01 10.55 -12.74
N LEU A 17 -13.72 9.27 -12.50
CA LEU A 17 -13.58 8.27 -13.56
C LEU A 17 -14.89 8.02 -14.33
N ASP A 18 -16.02 7.97 -13.64
CA ASP A 18 -17.30 7.62 -14.27
C ASP A 18 -17.97 8.80 -14.99
N THR A 19 -17.74 10.03 -14.51
CA THR A 19 -18.49 11.22 -14.98
C THR A 19 -17.62 12.34 -15.51
N GLY A 20 -16.29 12.26 -15.32
CA GLY A 20 -15.36 13.37 -15.61
C GLY A 20 -15.43 14.52 -14.60
N LEU A 21 -16.30 14.44 -13.58
CA LEU A 21 -16.48 15.52 -12.61
C LEU A 21 -15.34 15.53 -11.58
N VAL A 22 -14.57 16.60 -11.56
CA VAL A 22 -13.46 16.80 -10.63
C VAL A 22 -13.94 17.59 -9.41
N LEU A 23 -13.97 16.95 -8.24
CA LEU A 23 -14.35 17.58 -6.97
C LEU A 23 -13.11 17.74 -6.07
N SER A 24 -13.04 18.84 -5.33
CA SER A 24 -12.05 18.95 -4.27
C SER A 24 -12.30 17.91 -3.18
N THR A 25 -11.23 17.44 -2.54
CA THR A 25 -11.32 16.44 -1.44
C THR A 25 -12.21 16.91 -0.29
N ALA A 26 -12.12 18.21 0.06
CA ALA A 26 -12.95 18.81 1.12
C ALA A 26 -14.44 18.82 0.73
N TYR A 27 -14.74 19.15 -0.51
CA TYR A 27 -16.11 19.16 -1.01
C TYR A 27 -16.70 17.76 -1.07
N ALA A 28 -15.95 16.78 -1.59
CA ALA A 28 -16.35 15.38 -1.60
C ALA A 28 -16.64 14.85 -0.18
N HIS A 29 -15.80 15.19 0.81
CA HIS A 29 -16.05 14.85 2.22
C HIS A 29 -17.36 15.47 2.74
N LYS A 30 -17.61 16.76 2.45
CA LYS A 30 -18.83 17.46 2.85
C LYS A 30 -20.07 16.80 2.22
N CYS A 31 -20.03 16.47 0.94
CA CYS A 31 -21.12 15.77 0.25
C CYS A 31 -21.42 14.40 0.88
N CYS A 32 -20.38 13.61 1.15
CA CYS A 32 -20.54 12.30 1.83
C CYS A 32 -21.18 12.46 3.22
N LYS A 33 -20.75 13.48 3.97
CA LYS A 33 -21.35 13.78 5.30
C LYS A 33 -22.83 14.13 5.20
N ILE A 34 -23.22 14.97 4.25
CA ILE A 34 -24.64 15.36 4.02
C ILE A 34 -25.46 14.15 3.58
N ALA A 35 -24.91 13.31 2.70
CA ALA A 35 -25.57 12.09 2.21
C ALA A 35 -25.57 10.93 3.22
N GLY A 36 -25.02 11.10 4.42
CA GLY A 36 -24.90 10.02 5.42
C GLY A 36 -23.98 8.88 5.02
N ILE A 37 -23.12 9.09 4.01
CA ILE A 37 -22.18 8.06 3.52
C ILE A 37 -20.95 8.05 4.41
N LYS A 38 -20.72 6.91 5.08
CA LYS A 38 -19.57 6.69 5.95
C LYS A 38 -18.90 5.36 5.61
N SER A 39 -17.58 5.34 5.63
CA SER A 39 -16.84 4.09 5.50
C SER A 39 -17.11 3.16 6.69
N GLU A 40 -17.37 1.90 6.42
CA GLU A 40 -17.50 0.83 7.42
C GLU A 40 -16.16 0.14 7.72
N ALA A 41 -15.04 0.70 7.23
CA ALA A 41 -13.71 0.17 7.52
C ALA A 41 -13.46 0.14 9.04
N LYS A 42 -13.03 -1.01 9.52
CA LYS A 42 -12.65 -1.16 10.94
C LYS A 42 -11.30 -0.48 11.16
N HIS A 43 -11.27 0.54 12.00
CA HIS A 43 -10.03 1.14 12.46
C HIS A 43 -9.53 0.40 13.70
N TYR A 44 -8.44 -0.33 13.57
CA TYR A 44 -7.77 -0.90 14.73
C TYR A 44 -7.01 0.22 15.46
N LYS A 45 -7.34 0.42 16.75
CA LYS A 45 -6.53 1.30 17.59
C LYS A 45 -5.17 0.63 17.78
N TYR A 46 -4.11 1.28 17.33
CA TYR A 46 -2.76 0.85 17.63
C TYR A 46 -2.55 0.88 19.15
N LYS A 47 -2.30 -0.28 19.74
CA LYS A 47 -1.85 -0.35 21.14
C LYS A 47 -0.32 -0.23 21.08
N LYS A 48 0.22 0.80 21.75
CA LYS A 48 1.66 0.85 21.95
C LYS A 48 2.11 -0.48 22.55
N PRO A 49 3.03 -1.23 21.91
CA PRO A 49 3.67 -2.33 22.59
C PRO A 49 4.37 -1.79 23.85
N GLY A 50 4.62 -2.63 24.83
CA GLY A 50 5.42 -2.30 26.02
C GLY A 50 6.75 -1.63 25.68
N ASP A 51 7.79 -1.85 26.42
CA ASP A 51 9.08 -1.18 26.24
C ASP A 51 9.48 -1.02 24.76
N PRO A 52 9.86 0.20 24.33
CA PRO A 52 10.27 0.42 22.95
C PRO A 52 11.47 -0.48 22.65
N GLY A 53 11.31 -1.33 21.63
CA GLY A 53 12.41 -2.12 21.10
C GLY A 53 13.56 -1.21 20.65
N ARG A 54 14.69 -1.80 20.31
CA ARG A 54 15.86 -1.06 19.82
C ARG A 54 15.46 -0.17 18.64
N VAL A 55 15.58 1.14 18.79
CA VAL A 55 15.31 2.11 17.73
C VAL A 55 16.57 2.23 16.87
N PHE A 56 16.42 1.95 15.58
CA PHE A 56 17.48 2.20 14.60
C PHE A 56 17.24 3.56 13.93
N PRO A 57 18.29 4.30 13.58
CA PRO A 57 18.15 5.55 12.84
C PRO A 57 17.51 5.27 11.47
N ASN A 58 16.63 6.16 11.05
CA ASN A 58 16.05 6.08 9.71
C ASN A 58 17.05 6.63 8.69
N LEU A 59 17.73 5.73 7.99
CA LEU A 59 18.76 6.09 7.02
C LEU A 59 18.22 6.89 5.82
N PHE A 60 16.94 6.75 5.50
CA PHE A 60 16.30 7.53 4.42
C PHE A 60 16.15 9.01 4.74
N MET A 61 16.07 9.36 6.01
CA MET A 61 15.86 10.76 6.41
C MET A 61 17.16 11.55 6.54
N THR A 62 18.31 10.90 6.54
CA THR A 62 19.56 11.56 6.91
C THR A 62 20.54 11.76 5.76
N GLU A 63 20.71 10.82 4.82
CA GLU A 63 21.83 10.90 3.87
C GLU A 63 21.62 10.15 2.53
N LEU A 64 20.47 9.51 2.31
CA LEU A 64 20.28 8.70 1.10
C LEU A 64 20.02 9.58 -0.12
N ARG A 65 21.01 9.70 -0.98
CA ARG A 65 20.90 10.37 -2.27
C ARG A 65 20.74 9.32 -3.36
N ILE A 66 19.62 9.35 -4.05
CA ILE A 66 19.31 8.41 -5.12
C ILE A 66 19.52 9.14 -6.44
N ASP A 67 20.60 8.81 -7.15
CA ASP A 67 21.05 9.53 -8.33
C ASP A 67 20.82 8.74 -9.63
N LYS A 68 20.44 7.47 -9.55
CA LYS A 68 20.24 6.60 -10.71
C LYS A 68 19.23 5.47 -10.43
N PRO A 69 18.63 4.88 -11.49
CA PRO A 69 17.77 3.71 -11.37
C PRO A 69 18.45 2.54 -10.67
N LEU A 70 17.67 1.72 -9.96
CA LEU A 70 18.07 0.50 -9.27
C LEU A 70 19.14 0.69 -8.18
N GLN A 71 19.39 1.92 -7.77
CA GLN A 71 20.34 2.22 -6.69
C GLN A 71 19.77 1.90 -5.31
N CYS A 72 18.48 2.10 -5.12
CA CYS A 72 17.81 1.83 -3.88
C CYS A 72 16.43 1.21 -4.14
N ILE A 73 16.29 -0.03 -3.71
CA ILE A 73 15.04 -0.78 -3.84
C ILE A 73 14.46 -0.99 -2.45
N VAL A 74 13.19 -0.70 -2.30
CA VAL A 74 12.43 -1.01 -1.10
C VAL A 74 11.49 -2.17 -1.37
N SER A 75 11.27 -2.99 -0.35
CA SER A 75 10.32 -4.09 -0.43
C SER A 75 9.33 -4.03 0.72
N ASP A 76 8.11 -4.43 0.43
CA ASP A 76 7.06 -4.61 1.43
C ASP A 76 6.22 -5.83 1.09
N MET A 77 5.64 -6.44 2.12
CA MET A 77 4.75 -7.58 1.97
C MET A 77 3.38 -7.23 2.51
N THR A 78 2.37 -7.46 1.70
CA THR A 78 0.97 -7.34 2.09
C THR A 78 0.23 -8.67 1.96
N SER A 79 -0.82 -8.85 2.73
CA SER A 79 -1.68 -10.02 2.62
C SER A 79 -3.13 -9.62 2.37
N PHE A 80 -3.82 -10.40 1.57
CA PHE A 80 -5.21 -10.13 1.21
C PHE A 80 -5.96 -11.43 0.89
N TYR A 81 -7.27 -11.32 0.80
CA TYR A 81 -8.14 -12.43 0.41
C TYR A 81 -8.86 -12.12 -0.89
N VAL A 82 -8.86 -13.07 -1.81
CA VAL A 82 -9.65 -13.04 -3.05
C VAL A 82 -10.55 -14.27 -3.08
N LYS A 83 -11.85 -14.06 -3.11
CA LYS A 83 -12.86 -15.14 -3.09
C LYS A 83 -12.63 -16.18 -1.98
N GLY A 84 -12.20 -15.72 -0.80
CA GLY A 84 -11.93 -16.57 0.37
C GLY A 84 -10.57 -17.27 0.36
N VAL A 85 -9.76 -17.14 -0.68
CA VAL A 85 -8.40 -17.65 -0.75
C VAL A 85 -7.44 -16.58 -0.24
N TYR A 86 -6.54 -16.97 0.65
CA TYR A 86 -5.48 -16.12 1.20
C TYR A 86 -4.31 -15.99 0.22
N TYR A 87 -3.78 -14.77 0.13
CA TYR A 87 -2.57 -14.47 -0.65
C TYR A 87 -1.64 -13.53 0.12
N GLU A 88 -0.35 -13.75 -0.07
CA GLU A 88 0.74 -12.84 0.31
C GLU A 88 1.42 -12.33 -0.97
N LEU A 89 1.53 -11.02 -1.08
CA LEU A 89 2.19 -10.34 -2.19
C LEU A 89 3.39 -9.59 -1.65
N THR A 90 4.57 -9.88 -2.16
CA THR A 90 5.79 -9.11 -1.94
C THR A 90 6.04 -8.26 -3.18
N LEU A 91 6.32 -6.98 -2.97
CA LEU A 91 6.65 -6.03 -4.02
C LEU A 91 8.05 -5.47 -3.79
N TYR A 92 8.74 -5.17 -4.88
CA TYR A 92 10.02 -4.49 -4.89
C TYR A 92 9.88 -3.24 -5.76
N MET A 93 10.17 -2.08 -5.19
CA MET A 93 10.01 -0.79 -5.84
C MET A 93 11.32 -0.04 -5.87
N ASP A 94 11.70 0.44 -7.05
CA ASP A 94 12.82 1.36 -7.23
C ASP A 94 12.41 2.75 -6.75
N LEU A 95 13.18 3.32 -5.83
CA LEU A 95 12.92 4.66 -5.29
C LEU A 95 13.34 5.79 -6.24
N TRP A 96 14.04 5.51 -7.32
CA TRP A 96 14.39 6.51 -8.32
C TRP A 96 13.17 7.00 -9.11
N ASN A 97 12.36 6.05 -9.60
CA ASN A 97 11.22 6.33 -10.47
C ASN A 97 9.89 5.81 -9.92
N ASN A 98 9.89 5.19 -8.72
CA ASN A 98 8.74 4.54 -8.08
C ASN A 98 8.14 3.39 -8.92
N GLU A 99 8.95 2.74 -9.74
CA GLU A 99 8.55 1.61 -10.55
C GLU A 99 8.61 0.31 -9.74
N ILE A 100 7.61 -0.57 -9.92
CA ILE A 100 7.67 -1.93 -9.37
C ILE A 100 8.55 -2.76 -10.30
N VAL A 101 9.72 -3.11 -9.81
CA VAL A 101 10.75 -3.83 -10.58
C VAL A 101 10.69 -5.33 -10.41
N SER A 102 10.10 -5.82 -9.33
CA SER A 102 9.82 -7.25 -9.13
C SER A 102 8.63 -7.45 -8.19
N HIS A 103 7.98 -8.60 -8.29
CA HIS A 103 6.92 -9.00 -7.38
C HIS A 103 6.85 -10.52 -7.26
N ALA A 104 6.37 -11.00 -6.13
CA ALA A 104 6.11 -12.42 -5.93
C ALA A 104 4.81 -12.63 -5.16
N LEU A 105 4.05 -13.65 -5.55
CA LEU A 105 2.74 -13.99 -4.97
C LEU A 105 2.76 -15.43 -4.45
N SER A 106 2.27 -15.63 -3.23
CA SER A 106 2.05 -16.97 -2.68
C SER A 106 0.67 -17.07 -2.03
N SER A 107 0.07 -18.24 -2.08
CA SER A 107 -1.14 -18.59 -1.32
C SER A 107 -0.84 -19.20 0.05
N LYS A 108 0.44 -19.42 0.36
CA LYS A 108 0.90 -20.00 1.61
C LYS A 108 1.30 -18.92 2.60
N ARG A 109 0.73 -18.93 3.79
CA ARG A 109 1.02 -17.97 4.85
C ARG A 109 2.46 -18.10 5.36
N GLY A 110 3.19 -16.98 5.40
CA GLY A 110 4.58 -16.93 5.87
C GLY A 110 5.56 -17.62 4.92
N ASP A 111 5.28 -17.60 3.63
CA ASP A 111 6.12 -18.24 2.63
C ASP A 111 7.39 -17.42 2.36
N ARG A 112 8.53 -17.93 2.83
CA ARG A 112 9.83 -17.29 2.62
C ARG A 112 10.24 -17.23 1.14
N MET A 113 9.68 -18.13 0.31
CA MET A 113 10.05 -18.21 -1.10
C MET A 113 9.61 -16.99 -1.89
N THR A 114 8.57 -16.27 -1.45
CA THR A 114 8.16 -15.01 -2.09
C THR A 114 9.24 -13.95 -2.02
N TYR A 115 9.96 -13.85 -0.89
CA TYR A 115 11.12 -12.95 -0.80
C TYR A 115 12.28 -13.41 -1.66
N ILE A 116 12.59 -14.70 -1.64
CA ILE A 116 13.76 -15.25 -2.34
C ILE A 116 13.55 -15.11 -3.86
N SER A 117 12.37 -15.49 -4.37
CA SER A 117 12.10 -15.39 -5.81
C SER A 117 12.11 -13.94 -6.31
N GLY A 118 11.49 -13.03 -5.58
CA GLY A 118 11.50 -11.62 -5.97
C GLY A 118 12.91 -11.00 -5.95
N LEU A 119 13.79 -11.44 -5.02
CA LEU A 119 15.20 -11.03 -5.03
C LEU A 119 15.99 -11.65 -6.18
N GLN A 120 15.69 -12.89 -6.56
CA GLN A 120 16.31 -13.54 -7.70
C GLN A 120 15.97 -12.82 -9.01
N ASP A 121 14.71 -12.46 -9.20
CA ASP A 121 14.26 -11.67 -10.36
C ASP A 121 15.01 -10.33 -10.46
N LEU A 122 15.33 -9.69 -9.31
CA LEU A 122 16.11 -8.44 -9.28
C LEU A 122 17.57 -8.61 -9.69
N ILE A 123 18.15 -9.80 -9.49
CA ILE A 123 19.55 -10.08 -9.87
C ILE A 123 19.67 -10.33 -11.37
N GLU A 124 18.57 -10.70 -12.01
CA GLU A 124 18.49 -10.97 -13.45
C GLU A 124 18.15 -9.74 -14.29
N LEU A 125 17.87 -8.59 -13.65
CA LEU A 125 17.65 -7.30 -14.31
C LEU A 125 18.98 -6.66 -14.74
#